data_aaa874cfec8ec10d07caac68e5983266
#
_entry.id   aaa874cfec8ec10d07caac68e5983266
#
_cell.length_a   1.000
_cell.length_b   1.000
_cell.length_c   1.000
_cell.angle_alpha   90.00
_cell.angle_beta   90.00
_cell.angle_gamma   90.00
#
_symmetry.space_group_name_H-M   'P 1'
#
loop_
_entity.id
_entity.type
_entity.pdbx_description
1 polymer ?
#
loop_
_entity_poly.entity_id
_entity_poly.type
_entity_poly.pdbx_seq_one_letter_code
_entity_poly.pdbx_strand_id
1 'polypeptide(L)'
;MRTPQLAEELEAVLVSGSATRRTDILNRVTDLFIYGAARYSPEQVDLFGDVMARLLHGLDAGARAPFAERLAPIVNAPANVIRLLALDDEIAVAASVLAQSERLAEDELLLIANGKGQAHLLTIARRQDLSVPVTDVLIARGDRDVLASLARNGDAQFSEAGRRRLLERTRGDAVPAVEPAQRFRIGPQDRPPSPGESEIYHYARHGKLEETAAALSIISGLPKDAIERTLLNPRAEAVLVLAKAAGLS
;
A
#
# COMPACT_ATOMS: atom_id res chain seq x y z
N MET A 1 -24.05 16.61 15.50
CA MET A 1 -24.96 16.27 14.37
C MET A 1 -25.88 15.16 14.86
N ARG A 2 -27.18 15.29 14.63
CA ARG A 2 -28.18 14.38 15.22
C ARG A 2 -28.26 13.08 14.40
N THR A 3 -27.87 11.96 14.99
CA THR A 3 -27.91 10.60 14.44
C THR A 3 -29.29 10.18 13.88
N PRO A 4 -30.46 10.57 14.44
CA PRO A 4 -31.76 10.22 13.88
C PRO A 4 -32.00 10.81 12.48
N GLN A 5 -31.53 12.01 12.21
CA GLN A 5 -31.72 12.69 10.93
C GLN A 5 -30.95 12.01 9.78
N LEU A 6 -29.78 11.45 10.07
CA LEU A 6 -28.98 10.72 9.08
C LEU A 6 -29.63 9.38 8.71
N ALA A 7 -30.26 8.69 9.68
CA ALA A 7 -30.97 7.43 9.42
C ALA A 7 -32.20 7.62 8.52
N GLU A 8 -33.01 8.64 8.77
CA GLU A 8 -34.16 8.98 7.94
C GLU A 8 -33.75 9.41 6.53
N GLU A 9 -32.69 10.21 6.41
CA GLU A 9 -32.12 10.60 5.10
C GLU A 9 -31.59 9.38 4.33
N LEU A 10 -30.97 8.44 5.03
CA LEU A 10 -30.44 7.21 4.43
C LEU A 10 -31.55 6.35 3.84
N GLU A 11 -32.63 6.09 4.60
CA GLU A 11 -33.77 5.30 4.12
C GLU A 11 -34.43 5.94 2.89
N ALA A 12 -34.66 7.24 2.91
CA ALA A 12 -35.24 7.98 1.80
C ALA A 12 -34.39 7.90 0.53
N VAL A 13 -33.04 7.91 0.68
CA VAL A 13 -32.10 7.87 -0.45
C VAL A 13 -31.92 6.46 -1.01
N LEU A 14 -31.98 5.43 -0.18
CA LEU A 14 -31.93 4.04 -0.63
C LEU A 14 -33.15 3.68 -1.47
N VAL A 15 -34.32 4.26 -1.18
CA VAL A 15 -35.56 3.97 -1.89
C VAL A 15 -35.70 4.77 -3.20
N SER A 16 -35.34 6.05 -3.20
CA SER A 16 -35.66 6.96 -4.32
C SER A 16 -34.61 8.02 -4.64
N GLY A 17 -33.39 7.89 -4.08
CA GLY A 17 -32.35 8.91 -4.20
C GLY A 17 -31.69 8.97 -5.56
N SER A 18 -31.43 10.18 -6.06
CA SER A 18 -30.55 10.40 -7.21
C SER A 18 -29.12 9.95 -6.92
N ALA A 19 -28.34 9.65 -7.97
CA ALA A 19 -26.91 9.28 -7.85
C ALA A 19 -26.12 10.33 -7.04
N THR A 20 -26.35 11.62 -7.29
CA THR A 20 -25.70 12.71 -6.56
C THR A 20 -25.99 12.64 -5.07
N ARG A 21 -27.26 12.44 -4.70
CA ARG A 21 -27.65 12.37 -3.28
C ARG A 21 -27.08 11.12 -2.58
N ARG A 22 -26.99 9.99 -3.32
CA ARG A 22 -26.31 8.77 -2.82
C ARG A 22 -24.83 9.02 -2.56
N THR A 23 -24.14 9.70 -3.48
CA THR A 23 -22.72 10.08 -3.34
C THR A 23 -22.50 10.98 -2.13
N ASP A 24 -23.34 11.99 -1.91
CA ASP A 24 -23.25 12.90 -0.76
C ASP A 24 -23.40 12.15 0.56
N ILE A 25 -24.37 11.24 0.65
CA ILE A 25 -24.56 10.43 1.87
C ILE A 25 -23.44 9.42 2.03
N LEU A 26 -22.96 8.78 0.95
CA LEU A 26 -21.82 7.88 1.01
C LEU A 26 -20.58 8.60 1.56
N ASN A 27 -20.30 9.82 1.10
CA ASN A 27 -19.21 10.62 1.61
C ASN A 27 -19.34 10.91 3.11
N ARG A 28 -20.53 11.32 3.57
CA ARG A 28 -20.80 11.59 5.00
C ARG A 28 -20.67 10.33 5.87
N VAL A 29 -21.18 9.20 5.39
CA VAL A 29 -21.04 7.90 6.08
C VAL A 29 -19.59 7.48 6.15
N THR A 30 -18.83 7.69 5.06
CA THR A 30 -17.39 7.40 5.00
C THR A 30 -16.60 8.27 5.97
N ASP A 31 -16.89 9.59 6.03
CA ASP A 31 -16.25 10.51 6.98
C ASP A 31 -16.48 10.07 8.42
N LEU A 32 -17.73 9.70 8.74
CA LEU A 32 -18.09 9.20 10.06
C LEU A 32 -17.36 7.89 10.39
N PHE A 33 -17.29 6.96 9.42
CA PHE A 33 -16.59 5.69 9.61
C PHE A 33 -15.10 5.92 9.84
N ILE A 34 -14.42 6.67 8.98
CA ILE A 34 -12.97 6.92 9.07
C ILE A 34 -12.62 7.59 10.40
N TYR A 35 -13.44 8.56 10.86
CA TYR A 35 -13.22 9.23 12.13
C TYR A 35 -13.24 8.29 13.34
N GLY A 36 -14.07 7.26 13.32
CA GLY A 36 -14.24 6.29 14.40
C GLY A 36 -13.62 4.92 14.16
N ALA A 37 -13.01 4.68 12.98
CA ALA A 37 -12.61 3.36 12.50
C ALA A 37 -11.83 2.53 13.52
N ALA A 38 -10.86 3.13 14.22
CA ALA A 38 -10.04 2.43 15.23
C ALA A 38 -10.81 2.00 16.50
N ARG A 39 -12.05 2.48 16.70
CA ARG A 39 -12.83 2.25 17.93
C ARG A 39 -14.07 1.41 17.70
N TYR A 40 -14.45 1.16 16.45
CA TYR A 40 -15.66 0.39 16.15
C TYR A 40 -15.46 -1.08 16.41
N SER A 41 -16.49 -1.73 16.98
CA SER A 41 -16.55 -3.17 17.09
C SER A 41 -16.73 -3.82 15.70
N PRO A 42 -16.41 -5.12 15.54
CA PRO A 42 -16.64 -5.82 14.29
C PRO A 42 -18.08 -5.69 13.77
N GLU A 43 -19.07 -5.78 14.66
CA GLU A 43 -20.49 -5.66 14.30
C GLU A 43 -20.84 -4.24 13.79
N GLN A 44 -20.21 -3.22 14.36
CA GLN A 44 -20.37 -1.84 13.89
C GLN A 44 -19.73 -1.64 12.52
N VAL A 45 -18.54 -2.23 12.31
CA VAL A 45 -17.85 -2.21 10.99
C VAL A 45 -18.73 -2.88 9.93
N ASP A 46 -19.30 -4.04 10.23
CA ASP A 46 -20.20 -4.77 9.32
C ASP A 46 -21.45 -3.96 8.99
N LEU A 47 -22.05 -3.30 9.97
CA LEU A 47 -23.20 -2.40 9.75
C LEU A 47 -22.85 -1.24 8.82
N PHE A 48 -21.69 -0.59 9.02
CA PHE A 48 -21.20 0.44 8.09
C PHE A 48 -21.00 -0.14 6.69
N GLY A 49 -20.45 -1.35 6.60
CA GLY A 49 -20.23 -2.05 5.35
C GLY A 49 -21.52 -2.29 4.58
N ASP A 50 -22.58 -2.75 5.24
CA ASP A 50 -23.88 -2.97 4.62
C ASP A 50 -24.51 -1.68 4.08
N VAL A 51 -24.41 -0.60 4.85
CA VAL A 51 -24.90 0.72 4.42
C VAL A 51 -24.10 1.23 3.22
N MET A 52 -22.77 1.17 3.27
CA MET A 52 -21.91 1.61 2.18
C MET A 52 -22.13 0.79 0.90
N ALA A 53 -22.23 -0.54 1.02
CA ALA A 53 -22.48 -1.42 -0.12
C ALA A 53 -23.79 -1.09 -0.83
N ARG A 54 -24.87 -0.81 -0.07
CA ARG A 54 -26.16 -0.38 -0.63
C ARG A 54 -26.08 0.98 -1.32
N LEU A 55 -25.33 1.93 -0.75
CA LEU A 55 -25.15 3.25 -1.34
C LEU A 55 -24.32 3.21 -2.62
N LEU A 56 -23.33 2.32 -2.70
CA LEU A 56 -22.51 2.12 -3.89
C LEU A 56 -23.29 1.56 -5.08
N HIS A 57 -24.38 0.85 -4.81
CA HIS A 57 -25.19 0.27 -5.86
C HIS A 57 -25.81 1.35 -6.76
N GLY A 58 -25.52 1.24 -8.08
CA GLY A 58 -26.03 2.19 -9.08
C GLY A 58 -25.26 3.50 -9.17
N LEU A 59 -24.14 3.65 -8.48
CA LEU A 59 -23.18 4.74 -8.71
C LEU A 59 -22.27 4.40 -9.88
N ASP A 60 -21.85 5.43 -10.63
CA ASP A 60 -20.86 5.29 -11.69
C ASP A 60 -19.42 5.13 -11.13
N ALA A 61 -18.49 4.76 -11.99
CA ALA A 61 -17.11 4.57 -11.61
C ALA A 61 -16.46 5.87 -11.08
N GLY A 62 -16.88 7.03 -11.59
CA GLY A 62 -16.38 8.33 -11.15
C GLY A 62 -16.70 8.65 -9.69
N ALA A 63 -17.86 8.17 -9.21
CA ALA A 63 -18.25 8.30 -7.80
C ALA A 63 -17.63 7.20 -6.93
N ARG A 64 -17.49 5.96 -7.47
CA ARG A 64 -16.93 4.83 -6.70
C ARG A 64 -15.40 4.93 -6.49
N ALA A 65 -14.64 5.44 -7.48
CA ALA A 65 -13.18 5.49 -7.40
C ALA A 65 -12.65 6.37 -6.24
N PRO A 66 -13.09 7.63 -6.05
CA PRO A 66 -12.65 8.43 -4.90
C PRO A 66 -13.01 7.81 -3.55
N PHE A 67 -14.15 7.11 -3.48
CA PHE A 67 -14.53 6.37 -2.28
C PHE A 67 -13.58 5.20 -2.00
N ALA A 68 -13.22 4.43 -3.04
CA ALA A 68 -12.26 3.33 -2.95
C ALA A 68 -10.88 3.80 -2.46
N GLU A 69 -10.38 4.92 -3.00
CA GLU A 69 -9.12 5.54 -2.57
C GLU A 69 -9.10 5.88 -1.08
N ARG A 70 -10.19 6.40 -0.57
CA ARG A 70 -10.31 6.79 0.84
C ARG A 70 -10.40 5.59 1.78
N LEU A 71 -11.01 4.49 1.33
CA LEU A 71 -11.23 3.31 2.16
C LEU A 71 -10.06 2.33 2.11
N ALA A 72 -9.30 2.28 1.02
CA ALA A 72 -8.21 1.35 0.78
C ALA A 72 -7.15 1.30 1.91
N PRO A 73 -6.67 2.42 2.50
CA PRO A 73 -5.66 2.42 3.54
C PRO A 73 -6.21 2.10 4.95
N ILE A 74 -7.52 1.93 5.11
CA ILE A 74 -8.12 1.74 6.43
C ILE A 74 -7.99 0.27 6.86
N VAL A 75 -7.21 0.02 7.92
CA VAL A 75 -6.87 -1.32 8.40
C VAL A 75 -8.11 -2.16 8.76
N ASN A 76 -9.13 -1.57 9.39
CA ASN A 76 -10.38 -2.26 9.73
C ASN A 76 -11.55 -1.87 8.80
N ALA A 77 -11.26 -1.51 7.54
CA ALA A 77 -12.30 -1.27 6.55
C ALA A 77 -13.27 -2.46 6.44
N PRO A 78 -14.57 -2.22 6.15
CA PRO A 78 -15.56 -3.29 6.00
C PRO A 78 -15.16 -4.26 4.87
N ALA A 79 -14.95 -5.53 5.21
CA ALA A 79 -14.44 -6.54 4.27
C ALA A 79 -15.35 -6.74 3.07
N ASN A 80 -16.67 -6.70 3.26
CA ASN A 80 -17.67 -6.82 2.19
C ASN A 80 -17.55 -5.67 1.17
N VAL A 81 -17.25 -4.44 1.62
CA VAL A 81 -17.08 -3.27 0.74
C VAL A 81 -15.74 -3.34 0.03
N ILE A 82 -14.66 -3.69 0.74
CA ILE A 82 -13.33 -3.86 0.14
C ILE A 82 -13.37 -4.90 -0.99
N ARG A 83 -14.02 -6.04 -0.74
CA ARG A 83 -14.21 -7.08 -1.73
C ARG A 83 -15.02 -6.60 -2.94
N LEU A 84 -16.12 -5.87 -2.70
CA LEU A 84 -16.96 -5.32 -3.75
C LEU A 84 -16.19 -4.38 -4.67
N LEU A 85 -15.37 -3.48 -4.09
CA LEU A 85 -14.54 -2.55 -4.84
C LEU A 85 -13.38 -3.24 -5.58
N ALA A 86 -12.76 -4.24 -4.95
CA ALA A 86 -11.68 -5.01 -5.57
C ALA A 86 -12.14 -5.84 -6.78
N LEU A 87 -13.41 -6.28 -6.76
CA LEU A 87 -14.06 -7.03 -7.86
C LEU A 87 -14.68 -6.13 -8.92
N ASP A 88 -14.61 -4.81 -8.77
CA ASP A 88 -15.14 -3.88 -9.79
C ASP A 88 -14.45 -4.11 -11.15
N ASP A 89 -15.22 -4.05 -12.24
CA ASP A 89 -14.69 -4.21 -13.59
C ASP A 89 -13.84 -3.00 -14.03
N GLU A 90 -14.16 -1.84 -13.48
CA GLU A 90 -13.43 -0.60 -13.73
C GLU A 90 -12.16 -0.55 -12.88
N ILE A 91 -11.02 -0.65 -13.53
CA ILE A 91 -9.72 -0.61 -12.82
C ILE A 91 -9.53 0.68 -12.03
N ALA A 92 -10.10 1.79 -12.46
CA ALA A 92 -10.05 3.06 -11.73
C ALA A 92 -10.66 2.94 -10.32
N VAL A 93 -11.64 2.06 -10.13
CA VAL A 93 -12.26 1.78 -8.83
C VAL A 93 -11.44 0.77 -8.04
N ALA A 94 -11.04 -0.33 -8.69
CA ALA A 94 -10.37 -1.44 -8.02
C ALA A 94 -8.91 -1.14 -7.62
N ALA A 95 -8.21 -0.26 -8.35
CA ALA A 95 -6.76 -0.10 -8.26
C ALA A 95 -6.27 0.23 -6.84
N SER A 96 -6.89 1.20 -6.17
CA SER A 96 -6.46 1.63 -4.84
C SER A 96 -6.58 0.51 -3.81
N VAL A 97 -7.70 -0.22 -3.86
CA VAL A 97 -7.98 -1.35 -2.97
C VAL A 97 -7.05 -2.52 -3.27
N LEU A 98 -6.88 -2.87 -4.55
CA LEU A 98 -5.96 -3.94 -4.96
C LEU A 98 -4.52 -3.64 -4.59
N ALA A 99 -4.07 -2.38 -4.66
CA ALA A 99 -2.69 -2.02 -4.36
C ALA A 99 -2.39 -1.95 -2.86
N GLN A 100 -3.33 -1.45 -2.04
CA GLN A 100 -3.03 -0.98 -0.70
C GLN A 100 -3.77 -1.71 0.42
N SER A 101 -4.97 -2.29 0.15
CA SER A 101 -5.78 -2.82 1.24
C SER A 101 -5.20 -4.10 1.82
N GLU A 102 -4.96 -4.09 3.12
CA GLU A 102 -4.56 -5.27 3.91
C GLU A 102 -5.76 -6.19 4.20
N ARG A 103 -6.99 -5.74 3.92
CA ARG A 103 -8.22 -6.52 4.14
C ARG A 103 -8.53 -7.53 3.06
N LEU A 104 -7.80 -7.52 1.95
CA LEU A 104 -7.95 -8.52 0.90
C LEU A 104 -7.22 -9.80 1.29
N ALA A 105 -7.98 -10.88 1.43
CA ALA A 105 -7.44 -12.20 1.67
C ALA A 105 -6.81 -12.82 0.40
N GLU A 106 -5.97 -13.83 0.57
CA GLU A 106 -5.28 -14.51 -0.54
C GLU A 106 -6.27 -15.12 -1.55
N ASP A 107 -7.34 -15.75 -1.07
CA ASP A 107 -8.38 -16.34 -1.90
C ASP A 107 -9.13 -15.31 -2.76
N GLU A 108 -9.33 -14.11 -2.23
CA GLU A 108 -9.92 -12.99 -2.99
C GLU A 108 -8.95 -12.49 -4.07
N LEU A 109 -7.67 -12.36 -3.76
CA LEU A 109 -6.64 -12.02 -4.74
C LEU A 109 -6.53 -13.07 -5.85
N LEU A 110 -6.62 -14.36 -5.51
CA LEU A 110 -6.66 -15.47 -6.46
C LEU A 110 -7.91 -15.42 -7.34
N LEU A 111 -9.07 -15.14 -6.76
CA LEU A 111 -10.33 -14.98 -7.50
C LEU A 111 -10.20 -13.86 -8.54
N ILE A 112 -9.70 -12.70 -8.13
CA ILE A 112 -9.51 -11.54 -8.99
C ILE A 112 -8.44 -11.82 -10.07
N ALA A 113 -7.30 -12.39 -9.67
CA ALA A 113 -6.23 -12.73 -10.59
C ALA A 113 -6.66 -13.76 -11.64
N ASN A 114 -7.60 -14.67 -11.33
CA ASN A 114 -8.16 -15.63 -12.27
C ASN A 114 -9.29 -15.07 -13.14
N GLY A 115 -10.05 -14.09 -12.64
CA GLY A 115 -11.26 -13.60 -13.32
C GLY A 115 -11.08 -12.29 -14.10
N LYS A 116 -10.18 -11.41 -13.65
CA LYS A 116 -10.06 -10.06 -14.19
C LYS A 116 -8.99 -9.91 -15.27
N GLY A 117 -8.95 -8.74 -15.92
CA GLY A 117 -8.05 -8.40 -17.02
C GLY A 117 -6.65 -7.93 -16.57
N GLN A 118 -5.79 -7.64 -17.56
CA GLN A 118 -4.38 -7.32 -17.34
C GLN A 118 -4.12 -6.11 -16.42
N ALA A 119 -4.98 -5.10 -16.47
CA ALA A 119 -4.86 -3.93 -15.60
C ALA A 119 -4.99 -4.29 -14.10
N HIS A 120 -5.89 -5.22 -13.77
CA HIS A 120 -6.02 -5.74 -12.41
C HIS A 120 -4.81 -6.58 -12.02
N LEU A 121 -4.36 -7.47 -12.90
CA LEU A 121 -3.18 -8.31 -12.68
C LEU A 121 -1.93 -7.45 -12.45
N LEU A 122 -1.76 -6.38 -13.24
CA LEU A 122 -0.65 -5.44 -13.09
C LEU A 122 -0.68 -4.72 -11.73
N THR A 123 -1.87 -4.35 -11.28
CA THR A 123 -2.04 -3.72 -9.98
C THR A 123 -1.71 -4.69 -8.84
N ILE A 124 -2.19 -5.93 -8.92
CA ILE A 124 -1.85 -6.97 -7.94
C ILE A 124 -0.34 -7.25 -7.95
N ALA A 125 0.30 -7.32 -9.13
CA ALA A 125 1.75 -7.59 -9.25
C ALA A 125 2.65 -6.55 -8.56
N ARG A 126 2.11 -5.38 -8.21
CA ARG A 126 2.81 -4.29 -7.48
C ARG A 126 2.63 -4.34 -5.97
N ARG A 127 1.79 -5.25 -5.46
CA ARG A 127 1.58 -5.39 -4.01
C ARG A 127 2.85 -5.87 -3.33
N GLN A 128 3.00 -5.43 -2.09
CA GLN A 128 3.92 -6.08 -1.15
C GLN A 128 3.34 -7.43 -0.71
N ASP A 129 4.20 -8.34 -0.27
CA ASP A 129 3.83 -9.63 0.34
C ASP A 129 2.92 -10.53 -0.53
N LEU A 130 3.25 -10.65 -1.82
CA LEU A 130 2.56 -11.59 -2.70
C LEU A 130 2.95 -13.03 -2.38
N SER A 131 1.95 -13.87 -2.10
CA SER A 131 2.13 -15.30 -1.86
C SER A 131 2.45 -16.10 -3.14
N VAL A 132 3.02 -17.27 -2.98
CA VAL A 132 3.36 -18.17 -4.10
C VAL A 132 2.15 -18.51 -4.98
N PRO A 133 0.96 -18.87 -4.45
CA PRO A 133 -0.20 -19.16 -5.30
C PRO A 133 -0.60 -17.98 -6.18
N VAL A 134 -0.58 -16.76 -5.63
CA VAL A 134 -0.95 -15.54 -6.38
C VAL A 134 0.09 -15.26 -7.48
N THR A 135 1.38 -15.33 -7.16
CA THR A 135 2.45 -15.11 -8.16
C THR A 135 2.42 -16.13 -9.27
N ASP A 136 2.14 -17.40 -8.98
CA ASP A 136 2.01 -18.46 -9.99
C ASP A 136 0.86 -18.18 -10.98
N VAL A 137 -0.28 -17.68 -10.50
CA VAL A 137 -1.40 -17.24 -11.37
C VAL A 137 -1.01 -16.02 -12.20
N LEU A 138 -0.36 -15.02 -11.58
CA LEU A 138 0.10 -13.83 -12.30
C LEU A 138 1.13 -14.18 -13.38
N ILE A 139 2.04 -15.12 -13.11
CA ILE A 139 3.00 -15.61 -14.11
C ILE A 139 2.28 -16.36 -15.24
N ALA A 140 1.26 -17.14 -14.93
CA ALA A 140 0.55 -17.92 -15.94
C ALA A 140 -0.26 -17.03 -16.89
N ARG A 141 -0.96 -16.02 -16.35
CA ARG A 141 -1.94 -15.19 -17.07
C ARG A 141 -1.44 -13.79 -17.47
N GLY A 142 -0.44 -13.28 -16.76
CA GLY A 142 0.05 -11.91 -16.94
C GLY A 142 0.67 -11.70 -18.32
N ASP A 143 0.50 -10.51 -18.86
CA ASP A 143 1.21 -10.02 -20.04
C ASP A 143 2.64 -9.57 -19.68
N ARG A 144 3.30 -8.95 -20.65
CA ARG A 144 4.67 -8.44 -20.49
C ARG A 144 4.82 -7.46 -19.33
N ASP A 145 3.86 -6.55 -19.15
CA ASP A 145 3.94 -5.51 -18.12
C ASP A 145 3.75 -6.12 -16.73
N VAL A 146 2.84 -7.08 -16.59
CA VAL A 146 2.64 -7.85 -15.36
C VAL A 146 3.92 -8.61 -14.99
N LEU A 147 4.52 -9.33 -15.95
CA LEU A 147 5.75 -10.09 -15.71
C LEU A 147 6.93 -9.19 -15.37
N ALA A 148 7.06 -8.05 -16.05
CA ALA A 148 8.08 -7.05 -15.75
C ALA A 148 7.88 -6.41 -14.36
N SER A 149 6.63 -6.23 -13.93
CA SER A 149 6.31 -5.77 -12.59
C SER A 149 6.68 -6.79 -11.53
N LEU A 150 6.31 -8.06 -11.74
CA LEU A 150 6.68 -9.17 -10.84
C LEU A 150 8.19 -9.34 -10.72
N ALA A 151 8.93 -9.26 -11.84
CA ALA A 151 10.39 -9.41 -11.85
C ALA A 151 11.11 -8.32 -11.04
N ARG A 152 10.48 -7.15 -10.86
CA ARG A 152 10.98 -6.02 -10.05
C ARG A 152 10.46 -6.03 -8.62
N ASN A 153 9.47 -6.83 -8.31
CA ASN A 153 8.87 -6.90 -6.98
C ASN A 153 9.75 -7.77 -6.06
N GLY A 154 10.50 -7.11 -5.17
CA GLY A 154 11.40 -7.79 -4.23
C GLY A 154 10.69 -8.53 -3.09
N ASP A 155 9.43 -8.18 -2.82
CA ASP A 155 8.63 -8.72 -1.72
C ASP A 155 7.75 -9.90 -2.17
N ALA A 156 7.70 -10.18 -3.47
CA ALA A 156 6.91 -11.27 -4.02
C ALA A 156 7.58 -12.63 -3.77
N GLN A 157 6.81 -13.60 -3.28
CA GLN A 157 7.25 -14.96 -3.09
C GLN A 157 7.02 -15.78 -4.37
N PHE A 158 8.01 -16.57 -4.76
CA PHE A 158 7.95 -17.40 -5.97
C PHE A 158 8.23 -18.85 -5.66
N SER A 159 7.46 -19.74 -6.26
CA SER A 159 7.86 -21.15 -6.37
C SER A 159 9.11 -21.27 -7.26
N GLU A 160 9.86 -22.35 -7.10
CA GLU A 160 11.02 -22.63 -7.99
C GLU A 160 10.57 -22.73 -9.46
N ALA A 161 9.44 -23.39 -9.70
CA ALA A 161 8.82 -23.49 -11.02
C ALA A 161 8.35 -22.13 -11.56
N GLY A 162 7.73 -21.30 -10.70
CA GLY A 162 7.29 -19.96 -11.03
C GLY A 162 8.45 -19.05 -11.41
N ARG A 163 9.54 -19.08 -10.64
CA ARG A 163 10.75 -18.29 -10.93
C ARG A 163 11.36 -18.67 -12.28
N ARG A 164 11.45 -19.97 -12.57
CA ARG A 164 11.94 -20.44 -13.86
C ARG A 164 11.06 -19.96 -15.02
N ARG A 165 9.73 -20.12 -14.91
CA ARG A 165 8.78 -19.66 -15.93
C ARG A 165 8.85 -18.15 -16.14
N LEU A 166 8.96 -17.37 -15.06
CA LEU A 166 9.12 -15.91 -15.16
C LEU A 166 10.37 -15.56 -15.97
N LEU A 167 11.52 -16.20 -15.69
CA LEU A 167 12.76 -15.99 -16.42
C LEU A 167 12.66 -16.42 -17.89
N GLU A 168 12.00 -17.53 -18.19
CA GLU A 168 11.78 -18.00 -19.56
C GLU A 168 10.93 -17.01 -20.37
N ARG A 169 9.82 -16.53 -19.77
CA ARG A 169 8.90 -15.60 -20.41
C ARG A 169 9.49 -14.19 -20.58
N THR A 170 10.36 -13.77 -19.68
CA THR A 170 11.03 -12.47 -19.77
C THR A 170 12.25 -12.49 -20.68
N ARG A 171 12.90 -13.66 -20.90
CA ARG A 171 14.03 -13.80 -21.85
C ARG A 171 13.62 -13.81 -23.30
N GLY A 172 12.43 -14.30 -23.62
CA GLY A 172 11.90 -14.37 -25.00
C GLY A 172 11.64 -13.01 -25.64
N ASP A 173 11.34 -12.02 -24.83
CA ASP A 173 11.25 -10.63 -25.21
C ASP A 173 12.50 -9.96 -24.64
N ALA A 174 13.49 -9.65 -25.46
CA ALA A 174 14.65 -8.91 -25.02
C ALA A 174 14.21 -7.56 -24.40
N VAL A 175 13.80 -7.59 -23.15
CA VAL A 175 13.98 -6.44 -22.28
C VAL A 175 15.49 -6.27 -22.28
N PRO A 176 16.06 -5.14 -22.78
CA PRO A 176 17.45 -4.87 -22.47
C PRO A 176 17.54 -5.12 -20.96
N ALA A 177 18.36 -6.09 -20.59
CA ALA A 177 18.69 -6.28 -19.21
C ALA A 177 18.96 -4.85 -18.71
N VAL A 178 18.09 -4.34 -17.82
CA VAL A 178 18.53 -3.31 -16.91
C VAL A 178 19.58 -4.10 -16.19
N GLU A 179 20.82 -3.95 -16.65
CA GLU A 179 21.99 -4.40 -15.92
C GLU A 179 21.69 -4.01 -14.49
N PRO A 180 21.77 -4.93 -13.52
CA PRO A 180 21.55 -4.60 -12.11
C PRO A 180 22.38 -3.36 -11.93
N ALA A 181 21.68 -2.22 -11.76
CA ALA A 181 22.20 -0.85 -11.93
C ALA A 181 23.61 -0.92 -11.52
N GLN A 182 24.53 -0.69 -12.46
CA GLN A 182 25.94 -0.94 -12.24
C GLN A 182 26.19 -0.44 -10.84
N ARG A 183 26.20 -1.39 -9.89
CA ARG A 183 26.72 -1.06 -8.59
C ARG A 183 28.05 -0.53 -9.01
N PHE A 184 28.16 0.80 -9.02
CA PHE A 184 29.43 1.45 -9.09
C PHE A 184 30.29 0.59 -8.18
N ARG A 185 31.10 -0.27 -8.78
CA ARG A 185 32.16 -0.95 -8.05
C ARG A 185 33.12 0.17 -7.71
N ILE A 186 32.74 0.91 -6.67
CA ILE A 186 33.71 1.58 -5.85
C ILE A 186 34.56 0.41 -5.38
N GLY A 187 35.78 0.37 -5.89
CA GLY A 187 36.73 -0.69 -5.52
C GLY A 187 36.79 -0.75 -4.00
N PRO A 188 37.15 -1.92 -3.43
CA PRO A 188 37.16 -2.10 -1.97
C PRO A 188 38.03 -1.11 -1.19
N GLN A 189 38.71 -0.22 -1.88
CA GLN A 189 39.73 0.70 -1.29
C GLN A 189 39.25 2.16 -1.15
N ASP A 190 38.09 2.57 -1.73
CA ASP A 190 37.67 3.97 -1.72
C ASP A 190 36.35 4.23 -0.96
N ARG A 191 35.85 3.28 -0.20
CA ARG A 191 34.72 3.47 0.68
C ARG A 191 35.23 3.80 2.06
N PRO A 192 35.03 5.02 2.60
CA PRO A 192 35.24 5.24 4.02
C PRO A 192 34.42 4.19 4.78
N PRO A 193 34.97 3.54 5.81
CA PRO A 193 34.25 2.52 6.57
C PRO A 193 32.94 3.14 7.05
N SER A 194 31.82 2.54 6.65
CA SER A 194 30.51 2.96 7.16
C SER A 194 30.52 2.75 8.66
N PRO A 195 30.26 3.77 9.47
CA PRO A 195 30.21 3.60 10.92
C PRO A 195 29.17 2.54 11.24
N GLY A 196 29.57 1.52 11.98
CA GLY A 196 28.67 0.48 12.43
C GLY A 196 27.64 1.03 13.42
N GLU A 197 26.52 0.34 13.58
CA GLU A 197 25.44 0.70 14.53
C GLU A 197 26.01 0.98 15.94
N SER A 198 26.99 0.20 16.40
CA SER A 198 27.71 0.38 17.68
C SER A 198 28.46 1.72 17.79
N GLU A 199 29.00 2.25 16.69
CA GLU A 199 29.73 3.52 16.70
C GLU A 199 28.77 4.70 16.82
N ILE A 200 27.59 4.62 16.20
CA ILE A 200 26.54 5.64 16.33
C ILE A 200 26.05 5.72 17.77
N TYR A 201 25.79 4.57 18.40
CA TYR A 201 25.42 4.52 19.82
C TYR A 201 26.53 5.06 20.72
N HIS A 202 27.79 4.79 20.38
CA HIS A 202 28.93 5.32 21.13
C HIS A 202 28.99 6.85 21.05
N TYR A 203 28.89 7.43 19.85
CA TYR A 203 28.90 8.89 19.67
C TYR A 203 27.69 9.57 20.34
N ALA A 204 26.50 9.01 20.17
CA ALA A 204 25.28 9.55 20.78
C ALA A 204 25.34 9.54 22.31
N ARG A 205 25.87 8.48 22.91
CA ARG A 205 26.01 8.33 24.37
C ARG A 205 27.02 9.29 24.99
N HIS A 206 28.03 9.70 24.22
CA HIS A 206 29.08 10.63 24.68
C HIS A 206 28.80 12.09 24.28
N GLY A 207 27.58 12.38 23.81
CA GLY A 207 27.13 13.73 23.43
C GLY A 207 27.86 14.32 22.22
N LYS A 208 28.47 13.47 21.38
CA LYS A 208 29.15 13.86 20.15
C LYS A 208 28.13 14.03 19.01
N LEU A 209 27.39 15.16 19.04
CA LEU A 209 26.30 15.43 18.11
C LEU A 209 26.76 15.52 16.66
N GLU A 210 27.90 16.14 16.38
CA GLU A 210 28.44 16.28 15.02
C GLU A 210 28.79 14.93 14.39
N GLU A 211 29.46 14.06 15.14
CA GLU A 211 29.86 12.73 14.70
C GLU A 211 28.63 11.82 14.55
N THR A 212 27.65 11.95 15.44
CA THR A 212 26.38 11.24 15.36
C THR A 212 25.61 11.66 14.10
N ALA A 213 25.53 12.96 13.82
CA ALA A 213 24.86 13.49 12.64
C ALA A 213 25.57 13.09 11.34
N ALA A 214 26.90 13.08 11.32
CA ALA A 214 27.68 12.63 10.19
C ALA A 214 27.47 11.13 9.90
N ALA A 215 27.50 10.30 10.94
CA ALA A 215 27.28 8.86 10.82
C ALA A 215 25.86 8.53 10.34
N LEU A 216 24.85 9.20 10.87
CA LEU A 216 23.44 9.06 10.43
C LEU A 216 23.25 9.56 9.00
N SER A 217 23.95 10.61 8.57
CA SER A 217 23.89 11.13 7.19
C SER A 217 24.40 10.09 6.17
N ILE A 218 25.47 9.38 6.50
CA ILE A 218 26.04 8.32 5.65
C ILE A 218 25.08 7.15 5.49
N ILE A 219 24.35 6.76 6.56
CA ILE A 219 23.46 5.60 6.56
C ILE A 219 22.10 5.95 5.96
N SER A 220 21.51 7.08 6.32
CA SER A 220 20.18 7.49 5.87
C SER A 220 20.17 8.19 4.52
N GLY A 221 21.32 8.66 4.02
CA GLY A 221 21.42 9.46 2.80
C GLY A 221 20.83 10.89 2.92
N LEU A 222 20.49 11.32 4.14
CA LEU A 222 19.94 12.65 4.39
C LEU A 222 21.07 13.69 4.59
N PRO A 223 20.84 14.97 4.24
CA PRO A 223 21.83 16.02 4.49
C PRO A 223 22.14 16.19 5.98
N LYS A 224 23.44 16.33 6.32
CA LYS A 224 23.92 16.47 7.70
C LYS A 224 23.19 17.58 8.48
N ASP A 225 22.96 18.74 7.83
CA ASP A 225 22.27 19.90 8.42
C ASP A 225 20.82 19.62 8.82
N ALA A 226 20.14 18.73 8.07
CA ALA A 226 18.76 18.32 8.39
C ALA A 226 18.75 17.41 9.63
N ILE A 227 19.75 16.54 9.74
CA ILE A 227 19.90 15.62 10.87
C ILE A 227 20.29 16.39 12.14
N GLU A 228 21.22 17.31 12.06
CA GLU A 228 21.64 18.16 13.20
C GLU A 228 20.44 18.96 13.75
N ARG A 229 19.64 19.58 12.87
CA ARG A 229 18.41 20.29 13.28
C ARG A 229 17.40 19.37 13.97
N THR A 230 17.33 18.11 13.55
CA THR A 230 16.41 17.13 14.14
C THR A 230 16.92 16.62 15.48
N LEU A 231 18.22 16.37 15.63
CA LEU A 231 18.84 15.95 16.90
C LEU A 231 18.80 17.06 17.97
N LEU A 232 18.82 18.32 17.57
CA LEU A 232 18.70 19.48 18.46
C LEU A 232 17.25 19.81 18.83
N ASN A 233 16.27 19.16 18.20
CA ASN A 233 14.85 19.41 18.48
C ASN A 233 14.41 18.58 19.70
N PRO A 234 13.80 19.20 20.75
CA PRO A 234 13.42 18.50 21.98
C PRO A 234 12.23 17.54 21.82
N ARG A 235 11.66 17.38 20.62
CA ARG A 235 10.58 16.42 20.36
C ARG A 235 11.16 15.07 19.99
N ALA A 236 11.06 14.11 20.90
CA ALA A 236 11.56 12.74 20.74
C ALA A 236 11.05 11.99 19.48
N GLU A 237 9.90 12.37 18.95
CA GLU A 237 9.29 11.76 17.76
C GLU A 237 10.17 11.92 16.50
N ALA A 238 10.83 13.06 16.33
CA ALA A 238 11.67 13.32 15.17
C ALA A 238 12.95 12.46 15.17
N VAL A 239 13.49 12.16 16.35
CA VAL A 239 14.65 11.28 16.51
C VAL A 239 14.29 9.82 16.24
N LEU A 240 13.08 9.38 16.64
CA LEU A 240 12.56 8.05 16.38
C LEU A 240 12.36 7.79 14.86
N VAL A 241 11.85 8.79 14.14
CA VAL A 241 11.70 8.71 12.68
C VAL A 241 13.05 8.61 11.98
N LEU A 242 14.08 9.35 12.42
CA LEU A 242 15.43 9.27 11.89
C LEU A 242 16.08 7.91 12.19
N ALA A 243 15.93 7.38 13.41
CA ALA A 243 16.43 6.06 13.77
C ALA A 243 15.81 4.97 12.90
N LYS A 244 14.50 5.02 12.70
CA LYS A 244 13.77 4.07 11.86
C LYS A 244 14.15 4.19 10.37
N ALA A 245 14.36 5.40 9.85
CA ALA A 245 14.83 5.63 8.49
C ALA A 245 16.30 5.15 8.27
N ALA A 246 17.10 5.14 9.34
CA ALA A 246 18.46 4.61 9.32
C ALA A 246 18.52 3.09 9.58
N GLY A 247 17.38 2.41 9.77
CA GLY A 247 17.32 0.96 10.05
C GLY A 247 17.78 0.58 11.45
N LEU A 248 17.84 1.53 12.37
CA LEU A 248 18.19 1.30 13.77
C LEU A 248 16.92 0.87 14.54
N SER A 249 17.03 -0.21 15.30
CA SER A 249 15.92 -0.79 16.09
C SER A 249 15.84 -0.21 17.51
#